data_58feed0e6646ea7e44724c96b0c24340
#
_entry.id   58feed0e6646ea7e44724c96b0c24340
#
_cell.length_a   1.000
_cell.length_b   1.000
_cell.length_c   1.000
_cell.angle_alpha   90.00
_cell.angle_beta   90.00
_cell.angle_gamma   90.00
#
_symmetry.space_group_name_H-M   'P 1'
#
loop_
_entity.id
_entity.type
_entity.pdbx_description
1 polymer ?
#
loop_
_entity_poly.entity_id
_entity_poly.type
_entity_poly.pdbx_seq_one_letter_code
_entity_poly.pdbx_strand_id
1 'polypeptide(L)'
;MSGAPVLTVQEAASRLAAEPTLRYLDLRPVHDFAQGRPLARCLNVPFAFRHPTGGEWHPNPDFAAIVRWAAAEATGLLLGGDDGIAVAEAAAALVAVGCPGVAVVEGGLTAWRAALLPTTRENREGTSYVSLLTGYRRKDKPAKAAHGH
;
A
#
# COMPACT_ATOMS: atom_id res chain seq x y z
N MET A 1 12.60 17.24 11.87
CA MET A 1 12.01 16.42 11.71
C MET A 1 12.23 15.72 10.65
N SER A 2 12.44 14.80 10.67
CA SER A 2 12.75 14.09 9.58
C SER A 2 11.57 13.43 9.04
N GLY A 3 11.35 13.52 7.83
CA GLY A 3 10.35 12.72 7.18
C GLY A 3 10.89 11.33 6.92
N ALA A 4 10.07 10.50 6.32
CA ALA A 4 10.50 9.20 5.88
C ALA A 4 11.55 9.35 4.78
N PRO A 5 12.52 8.44 4.70
CA PRO A 5 13.49 8.49 3.61
C PRO A 5 12.81 8.32 2.26
N VAL A 6 13.43 8.90 1.24
CA VAL A 6 12.93 8.81 -0.12
C VAL A 6 13.88 7.93 -0.92
N LEU A 7 13.33 6.92 -1.57
CA LEU A 7 14.11 5.97 -2.36
C LEU A 7 13.79 6.15 -3.83
N THR A 8 14.78 5.91 -4.70
CA THR A 8 14.48 5.79 -6.13
C THR A 8 13.79 4.44 -6.35
N VAL A 9 13.16 4.27 -7.52
CA VAL A 9 12.52 2.99 -7.83
C VAL A 9 13.56 1.87 -7.94
N GLN A 10 14.78 2.18 -8.36
CA GLN A 10 15.85 1.18 -8.43
C GLN A 10 16.23 0.72 -7.03
N GLU A 11 16.38 1.66 -6.09
CA GLU A 11 16.68 1.31 -4.70
C GLU A 11 15.55 0.50 -4.10
N ALA A 12 14.30 0.88 -4.37
CA ALA A 12 13.14 0.18 -3.85
C ALA A 12 13.10 -1.25 -4.39
N ALA A 13 13.32 -1.41 -5.70
CA ALA A 13 13.29 -2.74 -6.31
C ALA A 13 14.37 -3.63 -5.73
N SER A 14 15.57 -3.09 -5.52
CA SER A 14 16.67 -3.85 -4.94
C SER A 14 16.37 -4.29 -3.52
N ARG A 15 15.81 -3.40 -2.73
CA ARG A 15 15.47 -3.73 -1.35
C ARG A 15 14.36 -4.76 -1.28
N LEU A 16 13.33 -4.63 -2.13
CA LEU A 16 12.23 -5.59 -2.15
C LEU A 16 12.71 -6.98 -2.55
N ALA A 17 13.69 -7.04 -3.46
CA ALA A 17 14.25 -8.33 -3.87
C ALA A 17 15.10 -8.95 -2.74
N ALA A 18 15.81 -8.14 -1.98
CA ALA A 18 16.73 -8.63 -0.96
C ALA A 18 16.07 -8.91 0.39
N GLU A 19 14.97 -8.23 0.70
CA GLU A 19 14.36 -8.29 2.02
C GLU A 19 12.92 -8.79 1.94
N PRO A 20 12.68 -10.07 2.15
CA PRO A 20 11.34 -10.66 1.96
C PRO A 20 10.25 -10.08 2.85
N THR A 21 10.63 -9.43 3.95
CA THR A 21 9.67 -8.86 4.89
C THR A 21 9.27 -7.43 4.55
N LEU A 22 9.82 -6.86 3.47
CA LEU A 22 9.36 -5.57 3.01
C LEU A 22 8.12 -5.73 2.16
N ARG A 23 7.28 -4.69 2.17
CA ARG A 23 6.10 -4.63 1.30
C ARG A 23 6.09 -3.31 0.56
N TYR A 24 5.61 -3.35 -0.66
CA TYR A 24 5.35 -2.13 -1.44
C TYR A 24 3.90 -1.75 -1.15
N LEU A 25 3.69 -0.59 -0.56
CA LEU A 25 2.34 -0.14 -0.23
C LEU A 25 1.87 0.82 -1.30
N ASP A 26 0.89 0.39 -2.07
CA ASP A 26 0.33 1.18 -3.16
C ASP A 26 -0.83 2.01 -2.61
N LEU A 27 -0.70 3.32 -2.67
CA LEU A 27 -1.65 4.26 -2.09
C LEU A 27 -2.74 4.70 -3.04
N ARG A 28 -2.71 4.17 -4.26
CA ARG A 28 -3.65 4.60 -5.30
C ARG A 28 -5.02 3.97 -5.10
N PRO A 29 -6.06 4.56 -5.70
CA PRO A 29 -7.39 3.94 -5.67
C PRO A 29 -7.38 2.53 -6.24
N VAL A 30 -8.38 1.75 -5.83
CA VAL A 30 -8.51 0.35 -6.23
C VAL A 30 -8.46 0.18 -7.75
N HIS A 31 -9.16 1.06 -8.46
CA HIS A 31 -9.22 0.98 -9.92
C HIS A 31 -7.83 1.09 -10.54
N ASP A 32 -7.01 2.02 -10.03
CA ASP A 32 -5.66 2.20 -10.57
C ASP A 32 -4.77 1.01 -10.25
N PHE A 33 -4.88 0.49 -9.06
CA PHE A 33 -4.10 -0.69 -8.65
C PHE A 33 -4.41 -1.88 -9.56
N ALA A 34 -5.68 -2.05 -9.90
CA ALA A 34 -6.10 -3.16 -10.76
C ALA A 34 -5.53 -3.05 -12.18
N GLN A 35 -5.25 -1.84 -12.64
CA GLN A 35 -4.73 -1.61 -13.98
C GLN A 35 -3.25 -1.96 -14.12
N GLY A 36 -2.53 -2.05 -13.01
CA GLY A 36 -1.12 -2.41 -13.03
C GLY A 36 -0.40 -1.88 -11.81
N ARG A 37 0.59 -2.63 -11.36
CA ARG A 37 1.39 -2.28 -10.18
C ARG A 37 2.75 -2.94 -10.28
N PRO A 38 3.71 -2.50 -9.47
CA PRO A 38 5.02 -3.15 -9.47
C PRO A 38 4.90 -4.65 -9.21
N LEU A 39 5.72 -5.44 -9.90
CA LEU A 39 5.79 -6.87 -9.64
C LEU A 39 6.63 -7.07 -8.38
N ALA A 40 5.97 -6.99 -7.24
CA ALA A 40 6.61 -7.07 -5.94
C ALA A 40 5.54 -7.49 -4.94
N ARG A 41 5.93 -7.60 -3.68
CA ARG A 41 4.94 -7.91 -2.63
C ARG A 41 4.17 -6.64 -2.32
N CYS A 42 3.12 -6.39 -3.08
CA CYS A 42 2.31 -5.19 -2.97
C CYS A 42 1.10 -5.39 -2.08
N LEU A 43 0.76 -4.32 -1.36
CA LEU A 43 -0.51 -4.21 -0.66
C LEU A 43 -1.15 -2.93 -1.16
N ASN A 44 -2.43 -2.97 -1.47
CA ASN A 44 -3.14 -1.77 -1.90
C ASN A 44 -4.05 -1.27 -0.80
N VAL A 45 -3.69 -0.14 -0.22
CA VAL A 45 -4.58 0.55 0.72
C VAL A 45 -4.61 2.01 0.28
N PRO A 46 -5.69 2.44 -0.36
CA PRO A 46 -5.78 3.82 -0.83
C PRO A 46 -5.67 4.82 0.33
N PHE A 47 -4.83 5.82 0.16
CA PHE A 47 -4.74 6.90 1.13
C PHE A 47 -5.98 7.80 1.03
N ALA A 48 -6.50 7.90 -0.18
CA ALA A 48 -7.74 8.64 -0.43
C ALA A 48 -8.47 8.00 -1.60
N PHE A 49 -9.76 8.23 -1.68
CA PHE A 49 -10.59 7.67 -2.73
C PHE A 49 -10.96 8.74 -3.74
N ARG A 50 -11.12 8.30 -4.98
CA ARG A 50 -11.55 9.18 -6.06
C ARG A 50 -12.27 8.34 -7.09
N HIS A 51 -13.34 8.87 -7.65
CA HIS A 51 -14.07 8.13 -8.68
C HIS A 51 -13.14 7.92 -9.89
N PRO A 52 -13.23 6.77 -10.57
CA PRO A 52 -12.35 6.52 -11.73
C PRO A 52 -12.44 7.57 -12.83
N THR A 53 -13.57 8.25 -12.96
CA THR A 53 -13.72 9.30 -13.97
C THR A 53 -13.26 10.67 -13.48
N GLY A 54 -12.75 10.75 -12.24
CA GLY A 54 -12.26 12.01 -11.68
C GLY A 54 -13.13 12.53 -10.57
N GLY A 55 -12.88 13.75 -10.15
CA GLY A 55 -13.62 14.35 -9.06
C GLY A 55 -12.73 14.61 -7.87
N GLU A 56 -13.35 14.93 -6.75
CA GLU A 56 -12.60 15.26 -5.56
C GLU A 56 -12.02 14.02 -4.88
N TRP A 57 -10.90 14.22 -4.22
CA TRP A 57 -10.33 13.17 -3.39
C TRP A 57 -10.99 13.17 -2.03
N HIS A 58 -11.29 11.98 -1.51
CA HIS A 58 -11.88 11.79 -0.19
C HIS A 58 -10.96 10.95 0.66
N PRO A 59 -10.49 11.45 1.80
CA PRO A 59 -9.54 10.68 2.63
C PRO A 59 -10.13 9.36 3.06
N ASN A 60 -9.26 8.36 3.19
CA ASN A 60 -9.63 7.07 3.75
C ASN A 60 -9.44 7.13 5.27
N PRO A 61 -10.50 7.22 6.04
CA PRO A 61 -10.35 7.41 7.48
C PRO A 61 -9.72 6.21 8.19
N ASP A 62 -9.77 5.04 7.56
CA ASP A 62 -9.20 3.84 8.16
C ASP A 62 -7.83 3.47 7.61
N PHE A 63 -7.22 4.36 6.82
CA PHE A 63 -5.97 4.06 6.13
C PHE A 63 -4.91 3.49 7.08
N ALA A 64 -4.54 4.25 8.08
CA ALA A 64 -3.43 3.85 8.96
C ALA A 64 -3.74 2.56 9.72
N ALA A 65 -5.00 2.41 10.17
CA ALA A 65 -5.40 1.22 10.92
C ALA A 65 -5.36 -0.03 10.05
N ILE A 66 -5.84 0.08 8.81
CA ILE A 66 -5.85 -1.06 7.90
C ILE A 66 -4.43 -1.46 7.53
N VAL A 67 -3.57 -0.46 7.23
CA VAL A 67 -2.17 -0.75 6.90
C VAL A 67 -1.48 -1.44 8.07
N ARG A 68 -1.66 -0.91 9.26
CA ARG A 68 -1.01 -1.49 10.44
C ARG A 68 -1.43 -2.93 10.64
N TRP A 69 -2.69 -3.24 10.40
CA TRP A 69 -3.19 -4.60 10.52
C TRP A 69 -2.66 -5.49 9.38
N ALA A 70 -2.76 -5.00 8.13
CA ALA A 70 -2.41 -5.80 6.96
C ALA A 70 -0.91 -6.07 6.87
N ALA A 71 -0.10 -5.14 7.37
CA ALA A 71 1.35 -5.23 7.29
C ALA A 71 1.98 -5.49 8.66
N ALA A 72 1.25 -6.17 9.55
CA ALA A 72 1.72 -6.35 10.93
C ALA A 72 3.07 -7.05 11.00
N GLU A 73 3.37 -7.92 10.04
CA GLU A 73 4.65 -8.64 10.05
C GLU A 73 5.71 -8.03 9.15
N ALA A 74 5.39 -6.93 8.49
CA ALA A 74 6.37 -6.30 7.62
C ALA A 74 7.39 -5.54 8.46
N THR A 75 8.64 -5.57 8.02
CA THR A 75 9.70 -4.82 8.68
C THR A 75 9.90 -3.46 8.05
N GLY A 76 9.22 -3.20 6.94
CA GLY A 76 9.25 -1.90 6.31
C GLY A 76 8.20 -1.80 5.24
N LEU A 77 7.80 -0.57 4.95
CA LEU A 77 6.78 -0.27 3.96
C LEU A 77 7.34 0.77 3.00
N LEU A 78 7.37 0.42 1.72
CA LEU A 78 7.83 1.32 0.67
C LEU A 78 6.59 1.86 -0.03
N LEU A 79 6.32 3.15 0.17
CA LEU A 79 5.06 3.76 -0.26
C LEU A 79 5.16 4.33 -1.67
N GLY A 80 4.26 3.91 -2.53
CA GLY A 80 4.16 4.49 -3.87
C GLY A 80 2.77 5.02 -4.16
N GLY A 81 2.72 6.08 -4.93
CA GLY A 81 1.47 6.68 -5.38
C GLY A 81 1.70 7.33 -6.72
N ASP A 82 0.67 8.01 -7.22
CA ASP A 82 0.78 8.78 -8.46
C ASP A 82 0.50 10.24 -8.15
N ASP A 83 0.50 11.05 -9.19
CA ASP A 83 0.21 12.48 -9.05
C ASP A 83 -1.12 12.67 -8.32
N GLY A 84 -1.16 13.63 -7.44
CA GLY A 84 -2.37 13.94 -6.69
C GLY A 84 -2.48 13.19 -5.39
N ILE A 85 -1.58 12.26 -5.12
CA ILE A 85 -1.59 11.51 -3.86
C ILE A 85 -0.53 12.07 -2.93
N ALA A 86 -0.96 12.43 -1.72
CA ALA A 86 -0.06 13.03 -0.74
C ALA A 86 0.76 11.96 -0.03
N VAL A 87 1.75 11.41 -0.72
CA VAL A 87 2.54 10.28 -0.23
C VAL A 87 3.27 10.62 1.07
N ALA A 88 3.80 11.83 1.18
CA ALA A 88 4.50 12.24 2.40
C ALA A 88 3.56 12.28 3.60
N GLU A 89 2.32 12.71 3.39
CA GLU A 89 1.34 12.72 4.47
C GLU A 89 0.97 11.30 4.89
N ALA A 90 0.86 10.41 3.90
CA ALA A 90 0.58 9.01 4.20
C ALA A 90 1.72 8.40 5.01
N ALA A 91 2.96 8.70 4.64
CA ALA A 91 4.12 8.21 5.37
C ALA A 91 4.10 8.70 6.82
N ALA A 92 3.80 9.98 7.02
CA ALA A 92 3.74 10.55 8.36
C ALA A 92 2.65 9.88 9.20
N ALA A 93 1.51 9.60 8.60
CA ALA A 93 0.42 8.93 9.32
C ALA A 93 0.83 7.53 9.77
N LEU A 94 1.58 6.81 8.94
CA LEU A 94 2.02 5.46 9.30
C LEU A 94 3.10 5.48 10.39
N VAL A 95 4.02 6.42 10.30
CA VAL A 95 5.03 6.58 11.35
C VAL A 95 4.35 6.89 12.68
N ALA A 96 3.31 7.73 12.65
CA ALA A 96 2.60 8.13 13.86
C ALA A 96 1.93 6.95 14.56
N VAL A 97 1.52 5.92 13.83
CA VAL A 97 0.91 4.74 14.44
C VAL A 97 1.91 3.61 14.67
N GLY A 98 3.19 3.89 14.49
CA GLY A 98 4.24 2.95 14.86
C GLY A 98 4.64 1.94 13.80
N CYS A 99 4.27 2.16 12.54
CA CYS A 99 4.72 1.26 11.48
C CYS A 99 6.23 1.40 11.27
N PRO A 100 6.98 0.29 11.25
CA PRO A 100 8.43 0.38 11.10
C PRO A 100 8.86 0.54 9.65
N GLY A 101 10.05 1.09 9.46
CA GLY A 101 10.70 1.08 8.15
C GLY A 101 9.94 1.75 7.03
N VAL A 102 9.24 2.83 7.33
CA VAL A 102 8.45 3.56 6.31
C VAL A 102 9.39 4.38 5.44
N ALA A 103 9.28 4.22 4.13
CA ALA A 103 10.04 5.00 3.15
C ALA A 103 9.12 5.33 1.97
N VAL A 104 9.47 6.37 1.24
CA VAL A 104 8.70 6.83 0.09
C VAL A 104 9.44 6.45 -1.19
N VAL A 105 8.74 5.90 -2.16
CA VAL A 105 9.31 5.57 -3.47
C VAL A 105 9.02 6.74 -4.40
N GLU A 106 10.08 7.41 -4.82
CA GLU A 106 9.94 8.59 -5.65
C GLU A 106 9.36 8.26 -7.01
N GLY A 107 8.30 8.98 -7.40
CA GLY A 107 7.69 8.81 -8.72
C GLY A 107 6.74 7.63 -8.84
N GLY A 108 6.64 6.78 -7.83
CA GLY A 108 5.67 5.68 -7.82
C GLY A 108 5.72 4.78 -9.04
N LEU A 109 4.55 4.37 -9.52
CA LEU A 109 4.47 3.45 -10.67
C LEU A 109 4.99 4.07 -11.95
N THR A 110 4.79 5.37 -12.13
CA THR A 110 5.28 6.05 -13.33
C THR A 110 6.80 5.91 -13.44
N ALA A 111 7.51 6.19 -12.34
CA ALA A 111 8.97 6.06 -12.33
C ALA A 111 9.41 4.59 -12.45
N TRP A 112 8.64 3.69 -11.85
CA TRP A 112 8.91 2.25 -11.91
C TRP A 112 8.90 1.78 -13.37
N ARG A 113 7.87 2.18 -14.11
CA ARG A 113 7.78 1.84 -15.54
C ARG A 113 8.85 2.51 -16.37
N ALA A 114 9.15 3.76 -16.08
CA ALA A 114 10.20 4.49 -16.81
C ALA A 114 11.56 3.83 -16.63
N ALA A 115 11.77 3.17 -15.50
CA ALA A 115 13.02 2.44 -15.24
C ALA A 115 12.99 1.02 -15.80
N LEU A 116 11.92 0.66 -16.50
CA LEU A 116 11.75 -0.67 -17.13
C LEU A 116 11.70 -1.79 -16.10
N LEU A 117 11.24 -1.48 -14.90
CA LEU A 117 11.07 -2.49 -13.87
C LEU A 117 9.76 -3.25 -14.10
N PRO A 118 9.68 -4.52 -13.74
CA PRO A 118 8.51 -5.34 -14.10
C PRO A 118 7.25 -4.95 -13.33
N THR A 119 6.12 -5.07 -14.02
CA THR A 119 4.80 -4.79 -13.44
C THR A 119 3.91 -6.00 -13.64
N THR A 120 2.77 -6.00 -12.96
CA THR A 120 1.81 -7.08 -13.06
C THR A 120 0.39 -6.56 -12.92
N ARG A 121 -0.55 -7.32 -13.44
CA ARG A 121 -1.97 -7.09 -13.23
C ARG A 121 -2.62 -8.33 -12.62
N GLU A 122 -1.81 -9.29 -12.21
CA GLU A 122 -2.35 -10.50 -11.60
C GLU A 122 -3.09 -10.17 -10.31
N ASN A 123 -4.30 -10.73 -10.18
CA ASN A 123 -5.09 -10.51 -8.99
C ASN A 123 -4.76 -11.60 -7.99
N ARG A 124 -4.13 -11.22 -6.90
CA ARG A 124 -3.76 -12.17 -5.84
C ARG A 124 -4.51 -11.84 -4.57
N GLU A 125 -5.06 -12.85 -3.95
CA GLU A 125 -5.76 -12.68 -2.71
C GLU A 125 -4.80 -12.10 -1.65
N GLY A 126 -5.31 -11.20 -0.84
CA GLY A 126 -4.49 -10.59 0.22
C GLY A 126 -3.67 -9.41 -0.22
N THR A 127 -3.82 -8.97 -1.48
CA THR A 127 -3.05 -7.83 -1.96
C THR A 127 -3.94 -6.63 -2.30
N SER A 128 -5.15 -6.86 -2.83
CA SER A 128 -6.03 -5.76 -3.20
C SER A 128 -6.73 -5.19 -1.98
N TYR A 129 -7.14 -3.93 -2.08
CA TYR A 129 -7.83 -3.27 -0.98
C TYR A 129 -9.10 -4.01 -0.57
N VAL A 130 -9.86 -4.52 -1.54
CA VAL A 130 -11.08 -5.24 -1.22
C VAL A 130 -10.78 -6.46 -0.35
N SER A 131 -9.75 -7.20 -0.70
CA SER A 131 -9.34 -8.37 0.07
C SER A 131 -8.89 -7.97 1.47
N LEU A 132 -8.06 -6.93 1.56
CA LEU A 132 -7.54 -6.46 2.84
C LEU A 132 -8.64 -5.91 3.73
N LEU A 133 -9.54 -5.13 3.17
CA LEU A 133 -10.62 -4.54 3.93
C LEU A 133 -11.57 -5.61 4.47
N THR A 134 -11.84 -6.62 3.68
CA THR A 134 -12.68 -7.73 4.11
C THR A 134 -12.05 -8.42 5.33
N GLY A 135 -10.76 -8.71 5.26
CA GLY A 135 -10.06 -9.32 6.38
C GLY A 135 -10.02 -8.42 7.61
N TYR A 136 -9.78 -7.14 7.39
CA TYR A 136 -9.73 -6.17 8.48
C TYR A 136 -11.08 -6.10 9.20
N ARG A 137 -12.16 -6.07 8.46
CA ARG A 137 -13.50 -6.00 9.06
C ARG A 137 -13.86 -7.27 9.81
N ARG A 138 -13.29 -8.42 9.40
CA ARG A 138 -13.58 -9.68 10.05
C ARG A 138 -12.73 -9.94 11.29
N LYS A 139 -11.63 -9.24 11.44
CA LYS A 139 -10.64 -9.57 12.47
C LYS A 139 -11.21 -9.56 13.88
N ASP A 140 -12.18 -8.69 14.14
CA ASP A 140 -12.76 -8.57 15.47
C ASP A 140 -14.08 -9.33 15.63
N LYS A 141 -14.49 -10.05 14.61
CA LYS A 141 -15.75 -10.76 14.73
C LYS A 141 -15.52 -12.10 15.39
N PRO A 142 -16.43 -12.51 16.26
CA PRO A 142 -16.31 -13.85 16.84
C PRO A 142 -16.28 -14.88 15.74
N ALA A 143 -15.66 -15.99 16.01
CA ALA A 143 -15.57 -17.05 15.04
C ALA A 143 -16.95 -17.64 14.83
N LYS A 144 -17.71 -17.05 13.96
CA LYS A 144 -19.03 -17.53 13.77
C LYS A 144 -19.08 -18.90 13.33
N ALA A 145 -18.14 -19.25 12.58
CA ALA A 145 -18.08 -20.59 12.15
C ALA A 145 -18.07 -21.51 13.31
N ALA A 146 -17.49 -21.04 14.36
CA ALA A 146 -17.47 -21.86 15.50
C ALA A 146 -18.88 -21.99 16.00
N HIS A 147 -19.76 -21.23 15.55
CA HIS A 147 -21.03 -21.37 15.98
C HIS A 147 -21.62 -22.35 15.25
N GLY A 148 -21.04 -22.57 14.42
CA GLY A 148 -21.53 -23.55 13.85
C GLY A 148 -22.80 -23.81 14.13
N HIS A 149 -22.69 -23.44 14.24
CA HIS A 149 -23.58 -23.56 14.67
C HIS A 149 -23.95 -23.70 14.32
#